data_9d38145ee57b557ba165b3820b0e8040
#
_entry.id   9d38145ee57b557ba165b3820b0e8040
#
_cell.length_a   1.000
_cell.length_b   1.000
_cell.length_c   1.000
_cell.angle_alpha   90.00
_cell.angle_beta   90.00
_cell.angle_gamma   90.00
#
_symmetry.space_group_name_H-M   'P 1'
#
loop_
_entity.id
_entity.type
_entity.pdbx_description
1 polymer ?
#
loop_
_entity_poly.entity_id
_entity_poly.type
_entity_poly.pdbx_seq_one_letter_code
_entity_poly.pdbx_strand_id
1 'polypeptide(L)'
;MVNGLSEVGIKPDYNLLVIEHTKYVDTLLKLGLKVDVLDPDDTFPDSVFVEDPALTFANGTILLEPGAPSRKGERGLIQPHLTQTFDTVFKLVEGSAEGGDVLRLNKEVLIGLSDRTNELGARALKKLLLELGQESRIVETPRGVLHFKSDCSALDEDTILATPQLANSGIFENYNVILTPENEYSAANSLRVNEKLLVPNGYPRTAELLSRKFDVEIVGITEVAKLDAGLSCMSLRW
;
A
#
# COMPACT_ATOMS: atom_id res chain seq x y z
N MET A 1 1.07 -4.03 -15.53
CA MET A 1 1.45 -2.68 -15.06
C MET A 1 2.18 -1.96 -16.19
N VAL A 2 1.83 -0.73 -16.44
CA VAL A 2 2.55 0.15 -17.34
C VAL A 2 3.48 1.02 -16.48
N ASN A 3 4.77 1.05 -16.76
CA ASN A 3 5.79 1.79 -15.98
C ASN A 3 6.15 1.22 -14.58
N GLY A 4 6.04 -0.10 -14.38
CA GLY A 4 6.63 -0.78 -13.22
C GLY A 4 8.16 -0.91 -13.33
N LEU A 5 8.80 -1.41 -12.26
CA LEU A 5 10.24 -1.69 -12.22
C LEU A 5 10.56 -3.12 -12.67
N SER A 6 9.57 -4.01 -12.75
CA SER A 6 9.73 -5.40 -13.15
C SER A 6 10.25 -5.54 -14.58
N GLU A 7 11.03 -6.58 -14.82
CA GLU A 7 11.59 -6.87 -16.14
C GLU A 7 10.49 -6.99 -17.20
N VAL A 8 10.72 -6.35 -18.35
CA VAL A 8 9.84 -6.45 -19.51
C VAL A 8 9.81 -7.90 -19.99
N GLY A 9 8.63 -8.52 -19.92
CA GLY A 9 8.41 -9.88 -20.44
C GLY A 9 7.85 -10.90 -19.45
N ILE A 10 7.89 -10.64 -18.15
CA ILE A 10 7.22 -11.48 -17.16
C ILE A 10 5.73 -11.07 -17.14
N LYS A 11 4.88 -11.91 -17.72
CA LYS A 11 3.43 -11.68 -17.68
C LYS A 11 2.80 -12.51 -16.57
N PRO A 12 1.90 -11.93 -15.78
CA PRO A 12 1.10 -12.71 -14.84
C PRO A 12 0.17 -13.65 -15.59
N ASP A 13 -0.10 -14.82 -15.00
CA ASP A 13 -1.21 -15.67 -15.43
C ASP A 13 -2.51 -15.08 -14.82
N TYR A 14 -3.40 -14.61 -15.68
CA TYR A 14 -4.64 -13.97 -15.26
C TYR A 14 -5.53 -14.90 -14.42
N ASN A 15 -5.63 -16.17 -14.79
CA ASN A 15 -6.47 -17.14 -14.06
C ASN A 15 -5.91 -17.40 -12.65
N LEU A 16 -4.58 -17.51 -12.52
CA LEU A 16 -3.93 -17.65 -11.22
C LEU A 16 -4.07 -16.37 -10.39
N LEU A 17 -3.95 -15.19 -11.01
CA LEU A 17 -4.14 -13.91 -10.32
C LEU A 17 -5.55 -13.80 -9.73
N VAL A 18 -6.59 -14.17 -10.49
CA VAL A 18 -7.97 -14.20 -9.99
C VAL A 18 -8.13 -15.16 -8.80
N ILE A 19 -7.50 -16.33 -8.86
CA ILE A 19 -7.51 -17.29 -7.75
C ILE A 19 -6.81 -16.72 -6.51
N GLU A 20 -5.64 -16.09 -6.68
CA GLU A 20 -4.90 -15.48 -5.59
C GLU A 20 -5.69 -14.31 -4.97
N HIS A 21 -6.27 -13.43 -5.80
CA HIS A 21 -7.11 -12.32 -5.34
C HIS A 21 -8.34 -12.82 -4.57
N THR A 22 -9.01 -13.86 -5.07
CA THR A 22 -10.15 -14.47 -4.36
C THR A 22 -9.73 -14.98 -2.98
N LYS A 23 -8.60 -15.68 -2.89
CA LYS A 23 -8.07 -16.18 -1.60
C LYS A 23 -7.68 -15.03 -0.66
N TYR A 24 -7.14 -13.93 -1.21
CA TYR A 24 -6.85 -12.72 -0.42
C TYR A 24 -8.14 -12.14 0.19
N VAL A 25 -9.20 -11.99 -0.61
CA VAL A 25 -10.52 -11.54 -0.14
C VAL A 25 -11.08 -12.49 0.92
N ASP A 26 -11.03 -13.82 0.68
CA ASP A 26 -11.47 -14.83 1.65
C ASP A 26 -10.70 -14.74 2.98
N THR A 27 -9.39 -14.43 2.92
CA THR A 27 -8.58 -14.23 4.11
C THR A 27 -9.05 -13.00 4.89
N LEU A 28 -9.30 -11.87 4.23
CA LEU A 28 -9.82 -10.68 4.88
C LEU A 28 -11.19 -10.92 5.54
N LEU A 29 -12.09 -11.64 4.86
CA LEU A 29 -13.40 -12.03 5.41
C LEU A 29 -13.27 -12.92 6.65
N LYS A 30 -12.38 -13.94 6.62
CA LYS A 30 -12.10 -14.83 7.76
C LYS A 30 -11.54 -14.08 8.95
N LEU A 31 -10.81 -12.99 8.72
CA LEU A 31 -10.27 -12.12 9.76
C LEU A 31 -11.30 -11.12 10.30
N GLY A 32 -12.57 -11.25 9.91
CA GLY A 32 -13.70 -10.48 10.44
C GLY A 32 -13.91 -9.12 9.76
N LEU A 33 -13.26 -8.85 8.63
CA LEU A 33 -13.53 -7.63 7.88
C LEU A 33 -14.80 -7.78 7.04
N LYS A 34 -15.53 -6.69 6.86
CA LYS A 34 -16.50 -6.55 5.79
C LYS A 34 -15.74 -6.14 4.53
N VAL A 35 -15.89 -6.88 3.45
CA VAL A 35 -15.17 -6.63 2.19
C VAL A 35 -16.17 -6.35 1.09
N ASP A 36 -16.00 -5.22 0.42
CA ASP A 36 -16.71 -4.86 -0.80
C ASP A 36 -15.74 -5.01 -1.97
N VAL A 37 -16.04 -5.91 -2.91
CA VAL A 37 -15.22 -6.15 -4.11
C VAL A 37 -15.80 -5.34 -5.25
N LEU A 38 -14.97 -4.48 -5.85
CA LEU A 38 -15.37 -3.64 -6.98
C LEU A 38 -15.28 -4.42 -8.29
N ASP A 39 -16.15 -4.09 -9.24
CA ASP A 39 -16.09 -4.64 -10.58
C ASP A 39 -14.80 -4.21 -11.30
N PRO A 40 -14.19 -5.10 -12.11
CA PRO A 40 -13.03 -4.74 -12.90
C PRO A 40 -13.37 -3.73 -14.00
N ASP A 41 -12.39 -2.90 -14.36
CA ASP A 41 -12.52 -1.95 -15.48
C ASP A 41 -11.31 -2.08 -16.42
N ASP A 42 -11.56 -2.54 -17.64
CA ASP A 42 -10.51 -2.77 -18.64
C ASP A 42 -9.84 -1.47 -19.13
N THR A 43 -10.45 -0.31 -18.88
CA THR A 43 -9.87 1.00 -19.21
C THR A 43 -8.64 1.29 -18.36
N PHE A 44 -8.60 0.75 -17.13
CA PHE A 44 -7.51 0.93 -16.18
C PHE A 44 -6.94 -0.42 -15.76
N PRO A 45 -5.96 -0.95 -16.49
CA PRO A 45 -5.42 -2.30 -16.25
C PRO A 45 -4.75 -2.46 -14.87
N ASP A 46 -4.37 -1.36 -14.22
CA ASP A 46 -3.79 -1.35 -12.87
C ASP A 46 -4.84 -1.12 -11.76
N SER A 47 -6.15 -1.10 -12.09
CA SER A 47 -7.24 -0.78 -11.14
C SER A 47 -7.42 -1.80 -10.01
N VAL A 48 -6.85 -2.99 -10.11
CA VAL A 48 -6.76 -3.96 -8.99
C VAL A 48 -5.98 -3.39 -7.79
N PHE A 49 -5.10 -2.40 -8.03
CA PHE A 49 -4.34 -1.71 -6.98
C PHE A 49 -5.11 -0.51 -6.45
N VAL A 50 -6.23 -0.79 -5.80
CA VAL A 50 -7.17 0.23 -5.27
C VAL A 50 -6.57 1.14 -4.20
N GLU A 51 -5.39 0.80 -3.66
CA GLU A 51 -4.71 1.59 -2.65
C GLU A 51 -4.23 2.94 -3.19
N ASP A 52 -3.80 3.00 -4.48
CA ASP A 52 -3.14 4.19 -5.01
C ASP A 52 -4.06 5.38 -5.28
N PRO A 53 -5.31 5.22 -5.75
CA PRO A 53 -6.19 6.35 -6.05
C PRO A 53 -6.89 6.96 -4.82
N ALA A 54 -6.74 6.41 -3.61
CA ALA A 54 -7.39 6.96 -2.42
C ALA A 54 -6.70 6.60 -1.10
N LEU A 55 -6.97 7.41 -0.06
CA LEU A 55 -6.67 7.11 1.34
C LEU A 55 -7.96 7.12 2.13
N THR A 56 -8.11 6.16 3.05
CA THR A 56 -9.30 6.03 3.89
C THR A 56 -8.93 6.08 5.36
N PHE A 57 -9.74 6.78 6.15
CA PHE A 57 -9.63 6.92 7.60
C PHE A 57 -11.02 6.73 8.21
N ALA A 58 -11.13 6.44 9.50
CA ALA A 58 -12.42 6.25 10.15
C ALA A 58 -13.38 7.45 10.00
N ASN A 59 -12.85 8.66 9.84
CA ASN A 59 -13.62 9.90 9.76
C ASN A 59 -13.67 10.53 8.35
N GLY A 60 -13.16 9.84 7.31
CA GLY A 60 -13.23 10.37 5.95
C GLY A 60 -12.24 9.75 4.99
N THR A 61 -12.27 10.21 3.75
CA THR A 61 -11.41 9.73 2.68
C THR A 61 -10.83 10.89 1.87
N ILE A 62 -9.67 10.65 1.26
CA ILE A 62 -9.00 11.56 0.34
C ILE A 62 -8.82 10.85 -1.00
N LEU A 63 -9.47 11.35 -2.04
CA LEU A 63 -9.25 10.91 -3.41
C LEU A 63 -7.93 11.49 -3.91
N LEU A 64 -7.01 10.64 -4.33
CA LEU A 64 -5.69 11.02 -4.80
C LEU A 64 -5.66 11.22 -6.32
N GLU A 65 -4.57 11.77 -6.81
CA GLU A 65 -4.26 11.84 -8.25
C GLU A 65 -3.01 11.04 -8.53
N PRO A 66 -3.12 9.82 -9.10
CA PRO A 66 -1.98 9.00 -9.42
C PRO A 66 -0.96 9.70 -10.33
N GLY A 67 0.33 9.52 -10.03
CA GLY A 67 1.42 10.10 -10.83
C GLY A 67 1.66 9.37 -12.14
N ALA A 68 1.31 8.07 -12.21
CA ALA A 68 1.43 7.30 -13.43
C ALA A 68 0.45 7.78 -14.51
N PRO A 69 0.93 8.14 -15.73
CA PRO A 69 0.04 8.63 -16.80
C PRO A 69 -1.07 7.64 -17.17
N SER A 70 -0.81 6.32 -17.10
CA SER A 70 -1.78 5.26 -17.40
C SER A 70 -2.91 5.16 -16.36
N ARG A 71 -2.72 5.77 -15.18
CA ARG A 71 -3.67 5.72 -14.07
C ARG A 71 -4.44 7.04 -13.86
N LYS A 72 -4.20 8.03 -14.71
CA LYS A 72 -4.90 9.32 -14.63
C LYS A 72 -6.40 9.13 -14.81
N GLY A 73 -7.18 9.62 -13.84
CA GLY A 73 -8.63 9.47 -13.83
C GLY A 73 -9.13 8.20 -13.14
N GLU A 74 -8.29 7.25 -12.78
CA GLU A 74 -8.64 5.99 -12.10
C GLU A 74 -9.41 6.23 -10.78
N ARG A 75 -9.11 7.32 -10.06
CA ARG A 75 -9.89 7.71 -8.86
C ARG A 75 -11.39 7.85 -9.13
N GLY A 76 -11.79 8.11 -10.39
CA GLY A 76 -13.19 8.16 -10.80
C GLY A 76 -13.94 6.84 -10.64
N LEU A 77 -13.23 5.70 -10.70
CA LEU A 77 -13.81 4.37 -10.49
C LEU A 77 -14.20 4.17 -9.03
N ILE A 78 -13.33 4.60 -8.11
CA ILE A 78 -13.53 4.35 -6.67
C ILE A 78 -14.35 5.45 -5.99
N GLN A 79 -14.39 6.65 -6.55
CA GLN A 79 -15.10 7.80 -5.97
C GLN A 79 -16.57 7.50 -5.63
N PRO A 80 -17.41 6.87 -6.49
CA PRO A 80 -18.83 6.60 -6.17
C PRO A 80 -18.97 5.73 -4.90
N HIS A 81 -18.11 4.73 -4.72
CA HIS A 81 -18.14 3.83 -3.55
C HIS A 81 -17.73 4.58 -2.27
N LEU A 82 -16.67 5.37 -2.36
CA LEU A 82 -16.19 6.13 -1.19
C LEU A 82 -17.16 7.24 -0.78
N THR A 83 -17.84 7.90 -1.73
CA THR A 83 -18.87 8.93 -1.42
C THR A 83 -20.14 8.34 -0.82
N GLN A 84 -20.42 7.06 -1.03
CA GLN A 84 -21.51 6.35 -0.34
C GLN A 84 -21.12 5.89 1.07
N THR A 85 -19.84 5.70 1.31
CA THR A 85 -19.31 5.16 2.57
C THR A 85 -18.94 6.25 3.57
N PHE A 86 -18.43 7.39 3.09
CA PHE A 86 -17.92 8.48 3.92
C PHE A 86 -18.68 9.79 3.70
N ASP A 87 -19.06 10.45 4.79
CA ASP A 87 -19.65 11.80 4.74
C ASP A 87 -18.60 12.86 4.38
N THR A 88 -17.33 12.64 4.76
CA THR A 88 -16.21 13.54 4.46
C THR A 88 -15.35 12.96 3.35
N VAL A 89 -15.36 13.62 2.19
CA VAL A 89 -14.59 13.22 1.01
C VAL A 89 -13.78 14.41 0.51
N PHE A 90 -12.48 14.37 0.70
CA PHE A 90 -11.55 15.34 0.12
C PHE A 90 -11.01 14.86 -1.22
N LYS A 91 -10.46 15.79 -1.99
CA LYS A 91 -9.87 15.50 -3.30
C LYS A 91 -8.56 16.24 -3.48
N LEU A 92 -7.50 15.50 -3.80
CA LEU A 92 -6.23 16.09 -4.20
C LEU A 92 -6.43 16.78 -5.57
N VAL A 93 -6.15 18.08 -5.65
CA VAL A 93 -6.34 18.89 -6.87
C VAL A 93 -5.03 19.44 -7.42
N GLU A 94 -3.95 19.40 -6.65
CA GLU A 94 -2.64 19.90 -7.04
C GLU A 94 -1.59 18.80 -6.92
N GLY A 95 -0.72 18.68 -7.92
CA GLY A 95 0.33 17.68 -7.96
C GLY A 95 -0.18 16.26 -8.14
N SER A 96 0.64 15.28 -7.81
CA SER A 96 0.33 13.86 -7.82
C SER A 96 0.73 13.19 -6.51
N ALA A 97 -0.08 12.24 -6.05
CA ALA A 97 0.23 11.36 -4.94
C ALA A 97 -0.48 10.01 -5.14
N GLU A 98 0.20 8.94 -4.79
CA GLU A 98 -0.33 7.57 -4.77
C GLU A 98 -0.34 7.03 -3.34
N GLY A 99 -1.37 6.24 -3.00
CA GLY A 99 -1.50 5.67 -1.66
C GLY A 99 -0.37 4.69 -1.30
N GLY A 100 0.31 4.13 -2.30
CA GLY A 100 1.52 3.33 -2.11
C GLY A 100 2.68 4.09 -1.47
N ASP A 101 2.69 5.43 -1.56
CA ASP A 101 3.68 6.29 -0.91
C ASP A 101 3.26 6.78 0.48
N VAL A 102 2.10 6.35 0.99
CA VAL A 102 1.56 6.84 2.25
C VAL A 102 1.51 5.73 3.29
N LEU A 103 2.39 5.79 4.29
CA LEU A 103 2.43 4.87 5.42
C LEU A 103 1.72 5.48 6.63
N ARG A 104 0.65 4.83 7.08
CA ARG A 104 -0.07 5.22 8.29
C ARG A 104 0.57 4.57 9.51
N LEU A 105 0.97 5.38 10.46
CA LEU A 105 1.50 4.96 11.76
C LEU A 105 0.57 5.47 12.86
N ASN A 106 0.73 4.98 14.08
CA ASN A 106 -0.13 5.38 15.19
C ASN A 106 -0.08 6.89 15.50
N LYS A 107 1.09 7.51 15.38
CA LYS A 107 1.32 8.91 15.78
C LYS A 107 1.38 9.88 14.60
N GLU A 108 1.66 9.40 13.40
CA GLU A 108 1.84 10.23 12.21
C GLU A 108 1.55 9.45 10.92
N VAL A 109 1.35 10.18 9.85
CA VAL A 109 1.30 9.64 8.48
C VAL A 109 2.57 10.07 7.75
N LEU A 110 3.34 9.12 7.23
CA LEU A 110 4.50 9.40 6.39
C LEU A 110 4.09 9.47 4.93
N ILE A 111 4.52 10.52 4.23
CA ILE A 111 4.29 10.72 2.80
C ILE A 111 5.64 10.66 2.10
N GLY A 112 5.91 9.56 1.40
CA GLY A 112 7.14 9.37 0.63
C GLY A 112 7.13 10.14 -0.68
N LEU A 113 8.19 10.88 -0.96
CA LEU A 113 8.42 11.44 -2.30
C LEU A 113 9.00 10.35 -3.19
N SER A 114 8.43 10.18 -4.38
CA SER A 114 8.81 9.17 -5.36
C SER A 114 8.55 9.67 -6.79
N ASP A 115 8.79 8.83 -7.78
CA ASP A 115 8.38 9.13 -9.16
C ASP A 115 6.85 9.20 -9.34
N ARG A 116 6.07 8.75 -8.33
CA ARG A 116 4.61 8.72 -8.30
C ARG A 116 4.00 9.83 -7.48
N THR A 117 4.68 10.23 -6.39
CA THR A 117 4.24 11.29 -5.49
C THR A 117 5.25 12.44 -5.55
N ASN A 118 4.85 13.55 -6.17
CA ASN A 118 5.70 14.72 -6.28
C ASN A 118 5.53 15.66 -5.07
N GLU A 119 6.47 16.61 -4.91
CA GLU A 119 6.48 17.53 -3.78
C GLU A 119 5.20 18.37 -3.69
N LEU A 120 4.64 18.81 -4.82
CA LEU A 120 3.40 19.59 -4.85
C LEU A 120 2.22 18.76 -4.33
N GLY A 121 2.07 17.52 -4.80
CA GLY A 121 1.05 16.58 -4.33
C GLY A 121 1.22 16.22 -2.86
N ALA A 122 2.45 15.94 -2.42
CA ALA A 122 2.74 15.64 -1.01
C ALA A 122 2.38 16.80 -0.08
N ARG A 123 2.69 18.04 -0.46
CA ARG A 123 2.33 19.25 0.31
C ARG A 123 0.81 19.49 0.33
N ALA A 124 0.12 19.28 -0.79
CA ALA A 124 -1.33 19.39 -0.86
C ALA A 124 -1.99 18.29 -0.02
N LEU A 125 -1.50 17.04 -0.13
CA LEU A 125 -1.97 15.91 0.67
C LEU A 125 -1.79 16.15 2.18
N LYS A 126 -0.64 16.69 2.60
CA LYS A 126 -0.37 17.04 4.00
C LYS A 126 -1.44 17.97 4.58
N LYS A 127 -1.93 18.96 3.81
CA LYS A 127 -3.00 19.84 4.25
C LYS A 127 -4.32 19.09 4.40
N LEU A 128 -4.67 18.22 3.44
CA LEU A 128 -5.91 17.43 3.51
C LEU A 128 -5.88 16.43 4.67
N LEU A 129 -4.73 15.84 4.96
CA LEU A 129 -4.54 14.98 6.14
C LEU A 129 -4.80 15.74 7.44
N LEU A 130 -4.30 16.97 7.53
CA LEU A 130 -4.53 17.83 8.71
C LEU A 130 -6.03 18.13 8.92
N GLU A 131 -6.79 18.37 7.84
CA GLU A 131 -8.26 18.54 7.90
C GLU A 131 -8.98 17.28 8.43
N LEU A 132 -8.39 16.09 8.24
CA LEU A 132 -8.85 14.83 8.84
C LEU A 132 -8.27 14.58 10.24
N GLY A 133 -7.54 15.56 10.83
CA GLY A 133 -6.90 15.41 12.13
C GLY A 133 -5.68 14.47 12.13
N GLN A 134 -5.07 14.24 10.96
CA GLN A 134 -3.90 13.39 10.82
C GLN A 134 -2.62 14.23 10.73
N GLU A 135 -1.77 14.14 11.74
CA GLU A 135 -0.41 14.69 11.63
C GLU A 135 0.39 13.93 10.59
N SER A 136 1.19 14.65 9.79
CA SER A 136 1.94 14.00 8.72
C SER A 136 3.30 14.65 8.45
N ARG A 137 4.23 13.83 7.95
CA ARG A 137 5.59 14.22 7.61
C ARG A 137 5.93 13.74 6.19
N ILE A 138 6.52 14.64 5.39
CA ILE A 138 7.04 14.30 4.06
C ILE A 138 8.46 13.76 4.23
N VAL A 139 8.76 12.66 3.54
CA VAL A 139 10.04 11.95 3.60
C VAL A 139 10.52 11.60 2.19
N GLU A 140 11.83 11.48 2.03
CA GLU A 140 12.42 11.06 0.76
C GLU A 140 12.40 9.53 0.62
N THR A 141 11.79 9.02 -0.44
CA THR A 141 11.91 7.61 -0.79
C THR A 141 13.26 7.35 -1.46
N PRO A 142 14.04 6.35 -1.04
CA PRO A 142 15.31 6.03 -1.69
C PRO A 142 15.14 5.74 -3.19
N ARG A 143 16.15 6.10 -3.98
CA ARG A 143 16.13 5.87 -5.44
C ARG A 143 16.02 4.38 -5.76
N GLY A 144 15.25 4.05 -6.79
CA GLY A 144 15.04 2.68 -7.25
C GLY A 144 13.92 1.94 -6.51
N VAL A 145 13.24 2.59 -5.57
CA VAL A 145 12.03 2.08 -4.93
C VAL A 145 10.81 2.66 -5.66
N LEU A 146 9.87 1.82 -6.08
CA LEU A 146 8.69 2.24 -6.83
C LEU A 146 7.76 3.12 -5.97
N HIS A 147 7.38 2.61 -4.80
CA HIS A 147 6.60 3.30 -3.79
C HIS A 147 7.24 3.13 -2.42
N PHE A 148 7.04 4.09 -1.53
CA PHE A 148 7.54 4.05 -0.17
C PHE A 148 7.16 2.74 0.56
N LYS A 149 5.90 2.28 0.43
CA LYS A 149 5.41 1.03 1.02
C LYS A 149 5.83 -0.25 0.29
N SER A 150 6.53 -0.15 -0.84
CA SER A 150 7.18 -1.34 -1.40
C SER A 150 8.28 -1.87 -0.46
N ASP A 151 8.91 -0.96 0.29
CA ASP A 151 10.07 -1.23 1.14
C ASP A 151 9.76 -1.20 2.63
N CYS A 152 8.50 -1.00 3.05
CA CYS A 152 8.13 -1.03 4.46
C CYS A 152 6.64 -1.32 4.70
N SER A 153 6.35 -1.77 5.92
CA SER A 153 4.99 -1.85 6.46
C SER A 153 4.98 -1.64 7.98
N ALA A 154 3.87 -1.11 8.50
CA ALA A 154 3.62 -1.06 9.93
C ALA A 154 3.12 -2.43 10.42
N LEU A 155 3.80 -2.99 11.41
CA LEU A 155 3.46 -4.29 12.00
C LEU A 155 2.60 -4.15 13.26
N ASP A 156 2.86 -3.12 14.04
CA ASP A 156 2.08 -2.67 15.19
C ASP A 156 2.23 -1.15 15.37
N GLU A 157 1.86 -0.62 16.53
CA GLU A 157 1.89 0.81 16.83
C GLU A 157 3.30 1.43 16.75
N ASP A 158 4.34 0.66 17.09
CA ASP A 158 5.72 1.14 17.22
C ASP A 158 6.74 0.34 16.40
N THR A 159 6.31 -0.73 15.72
CA THR A 159 7.20 -1.64 14.99
C THR A 159 6.97 -1.57 13.49
N ILE A 160 8.04 -1.43 12.74
CA ILE A 160 8.04 -1.34 11.27
C ILE A 160 8.89 -2.48 10.71
N LEU A 161 8.40 -3.18 9.71
CA LEU A 161 9.21 -4.03 8.84
C LEU A 161 9.75 -3.14 7.72
N ALA A 162 11.04 -3.18 7.48
CA ALA A 162 11.65 -2.39 6.40
C ALA A 162 12.80 -3.12 5.73
N THR A 163 13.07 -2.76 4.48
CA THR A 163 14.31 -3.16 3.82
C THR A 163 15.50 -2.46 4.47
N PRO A 164 16.72 -3.04 4.42
CA PRO A 164 17.91 -2.38 4.93
C PRO A 164 18.17 -1.02 4.28
N GLN A 165 17.84 -0.86 2.99
CA GLN A 165 17.99 0.41 2.28
C GLN A 165 17.12 1.51 2.90
N LEU A 166 15.85 1.24 3.13
CA LEU A 166 14.92 2.22 3.71
C LEU A 166 15.19 2.45 5.20
N ALA A 167 15.53 1.41 5.96
CA ALA A 167 15.88 1.54 7.37
C ALA A 167 17.10 2.45 7.61
N ASN A 168 18.11 2.36 6.74
CA ASN A 168 19.32 3.19 6.85
C ASN A 168 19.10 4.67 6.46
N SER A 169 17.92 5.06 5.97
CA SER A 169 17.60 6.46 5.64
C SER A 169 17.39 7.36 6.87
N GLY A 170 17.26 6.77 8.08
CA GLY A 170 16.95 7.51 9.31
C GLY A 170 15.48 7.91 9.47
N ILE A 171 14.60 7.56 8.53
CA ILE A 171 13.18 7.94 8.58
C ILE A 171 12.48 7.36 9.81
N PHE A 172 12.92 6.19 10.27
CA PHE A 172 12.30 5.41 11.34
C PHE A 172 13.03 5.46 12.69
N GLU A 173 13.81 6.51 12.97
CA GLU A 173 14.62 6.62 14.22
C GLU A 173 13.80 6.48 15.50
N ASN A 174 12.50 6.83 15.47
CA ASN A 174 11.60 6.76 16.63
C ASN A 174 10.78 5.48 16.68
N TYR A 175 11.09 4.47 15.86
CA TYR A 175 10.35 3.22 15.73
C TYR A 175 11.26 2.01 15.93
N ASN A 176 10.69 0.90 16.37
CA ASN A 176 11.36 -0.39 16.33
C ASN A 176 11.39 -0.91 14.90
N VAL A 177 12.58 -1.11 14.33
CA VAL A 177 12.68 -1.60 12.95
C VAL A 177 13.12 -3.05 12.95
N ILE A 178 12.32 -3.90 12.29
CA ILE A 178 12.68 -5.27 11.92
C ILE A 178 13.13 -5.22 10.47
N LEU A 179 14.35 -5.71 10.19
CA LEU A 179 14.88 -5.74 8.83
C LEU A 179 14.42 -7.00 8.10
N THR A 180 14.01 -6.83 6.84
CA THR A 180 13.81 -7.99 5.95
C THR A 180 15.14 -8.70 5.73
N PRO A 181 15.15 -10.05 5.71
CA PRO A 181 16.32 -10.81 5.35
C PRO A 181 16.79 -10.51 3.91
N GLU A 182 18.08 -10.69 3.66
CA GLU A 182 18.65 -10.59 2.33
C GLU A 182 17.92 -11.51 1.34
N ASN A 183 17.66 -11.02 0.12
CA ASN A 183 16.87 -11.70 -0.92
C ASN A 183 15.37 -11.94 -0.60
N GLU A 184 14.83 -11.27 0.44
CA GLU A 184 13.41 -11.31 0.80
C GLU A 184 12.83 -9.90 0.95
N TYR A 185 13.38 -8.90 0.26
CA TYR A 185 13.02 -7.49 0.44
C TYR A 185 11.56 -7.18 0.11
N SER A 186 10.97 -7.85 -0.89
CA SER A 186 9.56 -7.64 -1.24
C SER A 186 8.58 -8.09 -0.15
N ALA A 187 9.04 -8.88 0.84
CA ALA A 187 8.26 -9.19 2.03
C ALA A 187 8.01 -7.96 2.92
N ALA A 188 8.75 -6.85 2.71
CA ALA A 188 8.52 -5.60 3.42
C ALA A 188 7.09 -5.08 3.26
N ASN A 189 6.42 -5.38 2.12
CA ASN A 189 5.00 -5.10 1.93
C ASN A 189 4.14 -6.22 2.55
N SER A 190 4.24 -6.39 3.86
CA SER A 190 3.33 -7.20 4.69
C SER A 190 2.14 -6.36 5.14
N LEU A 191 1.09 -7.00 5.65
CA LEU A 191 -0.15 -6.31 5.98
C LEU A 191 -0.70 -6.75 7.34
N ARG A 192 -0.78 -5.82 8.31
CA ARG A 192 -1.49 -6.05 9.55
C ARG A 192 -3.00 -5.96 9.34
N VAL A 193 -3.72 -6.99 9.77
CA VAL A 193 -5.19 -7.04 9.77
C VAL A 193 -5.64 -7.56 11.13
N ASN A 194 -6.21 -6.72 11.94
CA ASN A 194 -6.58 -7.05 13.32
C ASN A 194 -5.38 -7.66 14.07
N GLU A 195 -5.53 -8.86 14.62
CA GLU A 195 -4.46 -9.56 15.36
C GLU A 195 -3.49 -10.32 14.45
N LYS A 196 -3.81 -10.48 13.15
CA LYS A 196 -2.97 -11.22 12.20
C LYS A 196 -2.03 -10.31 11.43
N LEU A 197 -0.86 -10.84 11.14
CA LEU A 197 0.09 -10.26 10.21
C LEU A 197 0.15 -11.11 8.93
N LEU A 198 -0.40 -10.59 7.86
CA LEU A 198 -0.34 -11.23 6.55
C LEU A 198 1.03 -11.00 5.93
N VAL A 199 1.70 -12.08 5.55
CA VAL A 199 3.02 -12.06 4.91
C VAL A 199 2.88 -12.71 3.53
N PRO A 200 3.41 -12.09 2.46
CA PRO A 200 3.35 -12.68 1.14
C PRO A 200 4.11 -14.01 1.11
N ASN A 201 3.62 -14.95 0.30
CA ASN A 201 4.29 -16.23 0.09
C ASN A 201 5.66 -16.06 -0.60
N GLY A 202 6.53 -17.07 -0.47
CA GLY A 202 7.87 -17.05 -1.08
C GLY A 202 8.98 -16.49 -0.17
N TYR A 203 8.66 -16.01 1.04
CA TYR A 203 9.59 -15.36 1.96
C TYR A 203 9.67 -16.08 3.31
N PRO A 204 10.19 -17.33 3.36
CA PRO A 204 10.14 -18.17 4.56
C PRO A 204 10.94 -17.63 5.74
N ARG A 205 12.10 -16.97 5.51
CA ARG A 205 12.91 -16.41 6.60
C ARG A 205 12.24 -15.19 7.24
N THR A 206 11.57 -14.37 6.42
CA THR A 206 10.77 -13.25 6.93
C THR A 206 9.59 -13.75 7.74
N ALA A 207 8.87 -14.75 7.25
CA ALA A 207 7.75 -15.36 7.96
C ALA A 207 8.18 -15.96 9.29
N GLU A 208 9.29 -16.72 9.33
CA GLU A 208 9.87 -17.26 10.57
C GLU A 208 10.27 -16.15 11.54
N LEU A 209 10.96 -15.10 11.05
CA LEU A 209 11.39 -13.96 11.87
C LEU A 209 10.19 -13.28 12.53
N LEU A 210 9.16 -13.01 11.76
CA LEU A 210 7.95 -12.31 12.24
C LEU A 210 7.09 -13.18 13.16
N SER A 211 7.03 -14.50 12.93
CA SER A 211 6.25 -15.43 13.75
C SER A 211 6.76 -15.55 15.21
N ARG A 212 7.96 -15.06 15.51
CA ARG A 212 8.49 -15.00 16.87
C ARG A 212 7.74 -13.96 17.75
N LYS A 213 7.11 -12.98 17.12
CA LYS A 213 6.45 -11.85 17.81
C LYS A 213 4.98 -11.66 17.40
N PHE A 214 4.61 -12.08 16.21
CA PHE A 214 3.30 -11.85 15.61
C PHE A 214 2.63 -13.16 15.22
N ASP A 215 1.30 -13.16 15.18
CA ASP A 215 0.50 -14.25 14.63
C ASP A 215 0.46 -14.09 13.09
N VAL A 216 1.33 -14.85 12.41
CA VAL A 216 1.58 -14.72 10.97
C VAL A 216 0.65 -15.65 10.16
N GLU A 217 0.09 -15.14 9.08
CA GLU A 217 -0.63 -15.88 8.06
C GLU A 217 0.00 -15.62 6.68
N ILE A 218 0.31 -16.70 5.95
CA ILE A 218 0.94 -16.61 4.62
C ILE A 218 -0.15 -16.48 3.56
N VAL A 219 -0.01 -15.47 2.70
CA VAL A 219 -0.96 -15.19 1.61
C VAL A 219 -0.25 -15.29 0.25
N GLY A 220 -0.83 -16.06 -0.66
CA GLY A 220 -0.31 -16.22 -2.02
C GLY A 220 -0.62 -15.00 -2.88
N ILE A 221 0.42 -14.34 -3.37
CA ILE A 221 0.33 -13.19 -4.29
C ILE A 221 1.40 -13.26 -5.40
N THR A 222 1.74 -14.47 -5.84
CA THR A 222 2.83 -14.69 -6.79
C THR A 222 2.61 -13.94 -8.11
N GLU A 223 1.37 -13.93 -8.60
CA GLU A 223 1.03 -13.26 -9.86
C GLU A 223 0.97 -11.73 -9.71
N VAL A 224 0.47 -11.26 -8.58
CA VAL A 224 0.45 -9.83 -8.24
C VAL A 224 1.87 -9.29 -8.06
N ALA A 225 2.75 -10.06 -7.44
CA ALA A 225 4.16 -9.68 -7.23
C ALA A 225 4.92 -9.47 -8.55
N LYS A 226 4.55 -10.16 -9.64
CA LYS A 226 5.10 -9.91 -10.99
C LYS A 226 4.77 -8.52 -11.53
N LEU A 227 3.83 -7.83 -10.90
CA LEU A 227 3.40 -6.47 -11.24
C LEU A 227 3.94 -5.43 -10.25
N ASP A 228 5.04 -5.72 -9.54
CA ASP A 228 5.65 -4.86 -8.51
C ASP A 228 4.70 -4.51 -7.34
N ALA A 229 3.71 -5.34 -7.08
CA ALA A 229 2.70 -5.08 -6.06
C ALA A 229 2.81 -6.04 -4.87
N GLY A 230 2.34 -5.56 -3.72
CA GLY A 230 2.29 -6.32 -2.47
C GLY A 230 0.87 -6.42 -1.91
N LEU A 231 0.76 -6.95 -0.70
CA LEU A 231 -0.53 -7.20 -0.04
C LEU A 231 -1.33 -5.92 0.19
N SER A 232 -0.66 -4.81 0.54
CA SER A 232 -1.36 -3.56 0.84
C SER A 232 -2.02 -2.94 -0.40
N CYS A 233 -1.46 -3.17 -1.59
CA CYS A 233 -1.89 -2.52 -2.83
C CYS A 233 -3.32 -2.87 -3.25
N MET A 234 -3.81 -4.07 -2.86
CA MET A 234 -5.09 -4.62 -3.31
C MET A 234 -6.29 -4.23 -2.43
N SER A 235 -6.13 -3.37 -1.42
CA SER A 235 -7.25 -2.99 -0.56
C SER A 235 -7.11 -1.60 0.03
N LEU A 236 -8.24 -0.91 0.18
CA LEU A 236 -8.41 0.23 1.07
C LEU A 236 -9.02 -0.24 2.38
N ARG A 237 -8.56 0.32 3.52
CA ARG A 237 -8.93 -0.16 4.86
C ARG A 237 -9.17 1.02 5.80
N TRP A 238 -10.24 0.94 6.62
CA TRP A 238 -10.62 1.98 7.60
C TRP A 238 -11.33 1.40 8.82
#